data_9fac9a34683f1475f4e3fb155551c629
#
_entry.id   9fac9a34683f1475f4e3fb155551c629
#
_cell.length_a   1.000
_cell.length_b   1.000
_cell.length_c   1.000
_cell.angle_alpha   90.00
_cell.angle_beta   90.00
_cell.angle_gamma   90.00
#
_symmetry.space_group_name_H-M   'P 1'
#
loop_
_entity.id
_entity.type
_entity.pdbx_description
1 polymer ?
#
loop_
_entity_poly.entity_id
_entity_poly.type
_entity_poly.pdbx_seq_one_letter_code
_entity_poly.pdbx_strand_id
1 'polypeptide(L)'
;MPVDNGSENGNQLLDSGTHTPSIMDGRATQNGVEELEEAYDEQGRKVSPLLPSTTKNYLIDIDGTIGEDVPNEEPERMSKADYYPDALKTVNKWYSEGHVITFFTARTEENRQVTESWLDMCGFPYHGLLMDKPRGGNYHWIDNHIVRATKFNTRFTDLVRRTAEIEVFDDD
;
A
#
# COMPACT_ATOMS: atom_id res chain seq x y z
N MET A 1 -36.34 -21.62 53.80
CA MET A 1 -36.67 -21.20 52.45
C MET A 1 -35.76 -20.04 52.08
N PRO A 2 -34.62 -20.26 51.42
CA PRO A 2 -33.87 -19.20 50.78
C PRO A 2 -34.11 -19.24 49.28
N VAL A 3 -34.29 -18.10 48.69
CA VAL A 3 -34.38 -17.90 47.23
C VAL A 3 -32.99 -17.62 46.67
N ASP A 4 -32.68 -18.42 45.73
CA ASP A 4 -31.49 -18.34 44.87
C ASP A 4 -31.64 -17.19 43.87
N ASN A 5 -30.65 -16.30 43.78
CA ASN A 5 -30.52 -15.32 42.72
C ASN A 5 -29.17 -15.45 42.04
N GLY A 6 -29.10 -16.35 41.08
CA GLY A 6 -28.02 -16.41 40.14
C GLY A 6 -28.06 -15.21 39.19
N SER A 7 -27.07 -14.34 39.28
CA SER A 7 -26.78 -13.33 38.24
C SER A 7 -25.66 -13.82 37.35
N GLU A 8 -26.04 -14.31 36.22
CA GLU A 8 -25.10 -14.56 35.13
C GLU A 8 -24.68 -13.23 34.50
N ASN A 9 -23.46 -12.81 34.79
CA ASN A 9 -22.80 -11.76 34.06
C ASN A 9 -22.18 -12.36 32.76
N GLY A 10 -22.95 -12.30 31.71
CA GLY A 10 -22.47 -12.55 30.38
C GLY A 10 -21.48 -11.46 29.93
N ASN A 11 -20.22 -11.73 30.05
CA ASN A 11 -19.16 -10.90 29.50
C ASN A 11 -19.14 -11.09 27.99
N GLN A 12 -19.86 -10.26 27.23
CA GLN A 12 -19.70 -10.19 25.78
C GLN A 12 -18.37 -9.52 25.49
N LEU A 13 -17.37 -10.35 25.19
CA LEU A 13 -16.17 -9.96 24.49
C LEU A 13 -16.61 -9.38 23.13
N LEU A 14 -16.54 -8.08 23.00
CA LEU A 14 -16.59 -7.42 21.71
C LEU A 14 -15.37 -7.88 20.93
N ASP A 15 -15.58 -8.81 20.03
CA ASP A 15 -14.63 -9.19 18.99
C ASP A 15 -14.47 -7.97 18.07
N SER A 16 -13.51 -7.11 18.36
CA SER A 16 -13.04 -6.09 17.46
C SER A 16 -12.11 -6.74 16.44
N GLY A 17 -12.69 -7.58 15.60
CA GLY A 17 -12.00 -8.12 14.45
C GLY A 17 -11.64 -6.98 13.52
N THR A 18 -10.46 -6.42 13.69
CA THR A 18 -9.80 -5.64 12.66
C THR A 18 -9.48 -6.61 11.53
N HIS A 19 -10.37 -6.66 10.57
CA HIS A 19 -10.18 -7.47 9.37
C HIS A 19 -9.11 -6.79 8.53
N THR A 20 -7.86 -7.19 8.74
CA THR A 20 -6.76 -6.88 7.82
C THR A 20 -7.03 -7.67 6.55
N PRO A 21 -7.21 -7.02 5.38
CA PRO A 21 -7.42 -7.75 4.14
C PRO A 21 -6.17 -8.59 3.85
N SER A 22 -6.30 -9.90 3.91
CA SER A 22 -5.21 -10.80 3.53
C SER A 22 -5.00 -10.72 2.04
N ILE A 23 -3.80 -10.31 1.62
CA ILE A 23 -3.37 -10.20 0.23
C ILE A 23 -3.25 -11.55 -0.47
N MET A 24 -3.43 -12.64 0.27
CA MET A 24 -3.10 -13.99 -0.18
C MET A 24 -4.08 -14.62 -1.18
N ASP A 25 -5.23 -14.00 -1.48
CA ASP A 25 -6.21 -14.65 -2.36
C ASP A 25 -6.38 -13.99 -3.75
N GLY A 26 -5.44 -13.16 -4.16
CA GLY A 26 -5.46 -12.51 -5.49
C GLY A 26 -6.56 -11.45 -5.65
N ARG A 27 -7.32 -11.21 -4.60
CA ARG A 27 -8.24 -10.08 -4.49
C ARG A 27 -7.49 -8.94 -3.81
N ALA A 28 -6.44 -8.48 -4.48
CA ALA A 28 -5.83 -7.22 -4.08
C ALA A 28 -6.97 -6.23 -4.00
N THR A 29 -7.58 -6.24 -2.87
CA THR A 29 -8.66 -5.42 -2.47
C THR A 29 -9.81 -5.32 -3.44
N GLN A 30 -10.88 -5.74 -2.96
CA GLN A 30 -12.15 -5.66 -3.62
C GLN A 30 -12.35 -4.29 -4.26
N ASN A 31 -11.93 -3.22 -3.64
CA ASN A 31 -12.15 -1.87 -4.15
C ASN A 31 -11.40 -1.55 -5.44
N GLY A 32 -10.14 -1.98 -5.60
CA GLY A 32 -9.39 -1.71 -6.83
C GLY A 32 -9.72 -2.67 -7.98
N VAL A 33 -10.24 -3.86 -7.69
CA VAL A 33 -10.57 -4.87 -8.71
C VAL A 33 -12.03 -4.79 -9.14
N GLU A 34 -12.93 -4.45 -8.22
CA GLU A 34 -14.37 -4.31 -8.51
C GLU A 34 -14.71 -3.06 -9.34
N GLU A 35 -13.83 -2.06 -9.31
CA GLU A 35 -13.99 -0.82 -10.05
C GLU A 35 -13.26 -0.79 -11.40
N LEU A 36 -12.73 -1.93 -11.86
CA LEU A 36 -12.06 -1.99 -13.15
C LEU A 36 -13.06 -1.88 -14.30
N GLU A 37 -12.82 -0.95 -15.20
CA GLU A 37 -13.60 -0.75 -16.42
C GLU A 37 -13.14 -1.71 -17.51
N GLU A 38 -14.09 -2.32 -18.21
CA GLU A 38 -13.78 -3.14 -19.38
C GLU A 38 -13.15 -2.28 -20.48
N ALA A 39 -12.04 -2.77 -21.04
CA ALA A 39 -11.31 -2.12 -22.12
C ALA A 39 -11.26 -3.01 -23.37
N TYR A 40 -11.28 -2.37 -24.55
CA TYR A 40 -11.22 -3.03 -25.84
C TYR A 40 -10.20 -2.33 -26.74
N ASP A 41 -9.49 -3.11 -27.56
CA ASP A 41 -8.58 -2.57 -28.56
C ASP A 41 -9.32 -2.02 -29.80
N GLU A 42 -8.58 -1.46 -30.76
CA GLU A 42 -9.14 -0.90 -31.99
C GLU A 42 -9.88 -1.94 -32.86
N GLN A 43 -9.60 -3.22 -32.65
CA GLN A 43 -10.24 -4.34 -33.33
C GLN A 43 -11.45 -4.88 -32.56
N GLY A 44 -11.81 -4.26 -31.41
CA GLY A 44 -12.92 -4.68 -30.56
C GLY A 44 -12.65 -5.94 -29.73
N ARG A 45 -11.37 -6.33 -29.54
CA ARG A 45 -10.99 -7.45 -28.69
C ARG A 45 -10.80 -6.95 -27.25
N LYS A 46 -11.28 -7.73 -26.29
CA LYS A 46 -11.12 -7.41 -24.88
C LYS A 46 -9.62 -7.41 -24.49
N VAL A 47 -9.20 -6.36 -23.86
CA VAL A 47 -7.85 -6.19 -23.29
C VAL A 47 -7.92 -6.09 -21.78
N SER A 48 -6.77 -5.95 -21.12
CA SER A 48 -6.71 -5.81 -19.66
C SER A 48 -7.59 -4.65 -19.19
N PRO A 49 -8.41 -4.85 -18.17
CA PRO A 49 -9.28 -3.81 -17.67
C PRO A 49 -8.46 -2.68 -17.01
N LEU A 50 -9.02 -1.49 -17.01
CA LEU A 50 -8.38 -0.29 -16.49
C LEU A 50 -9.10 0.22 -15.22
N LEU A 51 -8.37 0.91 -14.36
CA LEU A 51 -9.00 1.70 -13.32
C LEU A 51 -9.71 2.90 -13.95
N PRO A 52 -10.82 3.37 -13.35
CA PRO A 52 -11.44 4.64 -13.73
C PRO A 52 -10.40 5.76 -13.76
N SER A 53 -10.51 6.68 -14.70
CA SER A 53 -9.53 7.76 -14.91
C SER A 53 -9.33 8.67 -13.69
N THR A 54 -10.29 8.67 -12.77
CA THR A 54 -10.26 9.40 -11.50
C THR A 54 -9.51 8.66 -10.40
N THR A 55 -9.33 7.34 -10.54
CA THR A 55 -8.67 6.49 -9.55
C THR A 55 -7.20 6.31 -9.91
N LYS A 56 -6.33 6.52 -8.94
CA LYS A 56 -4.89 6.30 -9.09
C LYS A 56 -4.47 5.01 -8.40
N ASN A 57 -3.50 4.35 -9.01
CA ASN A 57 -2.81 3.21 -8.42
C ASN A 57 -1.46 3.68 -7.90
N TYR A 58 -1.35 3.84 -6.58
CA TYR A 58 -0.11 4.29 -5.95
C TYR A 58 0.77 3.11 -5.59
N LEU A 59 2.00 3.12 -6.08
CA LEU A 59 3.08 2.25 -5.65
C LEU A 59 4.00 3.08 -4.76
N ILE A 60 4.05 2.76 -3.46
CA ILE A 60 4.71 3.58 -2.45
C ILE A 60 5.79 2.77 -1.76
N ASP A 61 7.00 3.30 -1.75
CA ASP A 61 8.11 2.73 -1.01
C ASP A 61 7.95 2.92 0.50
N ILE A 62 8.60 2.07 1.30
CA ILE A 62 8.48 2.10 2.76
C ILE A 62 9.70 2.80 3.38
N ASP A 63 10.86 2.16 3.28
CA ASP A 63 12.07 2.56 3.99
C ASP A 63 12.64 3.85 3.42
N GLY A 64 12.80 4.87 4.28
CA GLY A 64 13.20 6.20 3.87
C GLY A 64 12.11 7.02 3.15
N THR A 65 10.88 6.50 3.01
CA THR A 65 9.78 7.16 2.30
C THR A 65 8.56 7.42 3.18
N ILE A 66 8.01 6.40 3.83
CA ILE A 66 6.90 6.57 4.79
C ILE A 66 7.36 6.42 6.24
N GLY A 67 8.56 5.95 6.46
CA GLY A 67 9.18 5.78 7.76
C GLY A 67 10.71 5.77 7.67
N GLU A 68 11.32 5.52 8.80
CA GLU A 68 12.78 5.38 8.95
C GLU A 68 13.32 4.34 7.96
N ASP A 69 14.50 4.61 7.40
CA ASP A 69 15.22 3.67 6.54
C ASP A 69 15.88 2.57 7.39
N VAL A 70 15.37 1.35 7.24
CA VAL A 70 15.85 0.17 7.95
C VAL A 70 16.33 -0.88 6.95
N PRO A 71 17.62 -1.21 6.94
CA PRO A 71 18.14 -2.23 6.03
C PRO A 71 17.64 -3.63 6.38
N ASN A 72 17.57 -4.51 5.37
CA ASN A 72 17.12 -5.91 5.56
C ASN A 72 18.02 -6.69 6.54
N GLU A 73 19.23 -6.25 6.70
CA GLU A 73 20.25 -6.84 7.59
C GLU A 73 19.97 -6.55 9.08
N GLU A 74 19.01 -5.68 9.39
CA GLU A 74 18.63 -5.28 10.75
C GLU A 74 17.11 -5.42 10.99
N PRO A 75 16.52 -6.60 10.77
CA PRO A 75 15.07 -6.79 10.81
C PRO A 75 14.44 -6.49 12.17
N GLU A 76 15.19 -6.60 13.26
CA GLU A 76 14.72 -6.30 14.61
C GLU A 76 14.38 -4.81 14.82
N ARG A 77 14.92 -3.93 13.97
CA ARG A 77 14.59 -2.51 13.99
C ARG A 77 13.27 -2.21 13.26
N MET A 78 12.85 -3.05 12.30
CA MET A 78 11.68 -2.80 11.48
C MET A 78 10.40 -2.62 12.30
N SER A 79 10.24 -3.41 13.37
CA SER A 79 9.07 -3.32 14.26
C SER A 79 9.04 -2.06 15.12
N LYS A 80 10.15 -1.34 15.21
CA LYS A 80 10.33 -0.16 16.08
C LYS A 80 10.60 1.11 15.26
N ALA A 81 10.68 1.00 13.94
CA ALA A 81 10.97 2.12 13.06
C ALA A 81 9.96 3.25 13.25
N ASP A 82 10.44 4.47 13.31
CA ASP A 82 9.59 5.65 13.35
C ASP A 82 8.92 5.86 11.98
N TYR A 83 7.63 6.20 11.99
CA TYR A 83 6.92 6.58 10.78
C TYR A 83 6.86 8.11 10.63
N TYR A 84 6.67 8.58 9.39
CA TYR A 84 6.53 10.00 9.11
C TYR A 84 5.04 10.40 9.19
N PRO A 85 4.65 11.30 10.12
CA PRO A 85 3.24 11.66 10.34
C PRO A 85 2.54 12.24 9.11
N ASP A 86 3.26 12.97 8.25
CA ASP A 86 2.71 13.53 7.03
C ASP A 86 2.49 12.45 5.95
N ALA A 87 3.30 11.41 5.92
CA ALA A 87 3.08 10.23 5.07
C ALA A 87 1.81 9.50 5.50
N LEU A 88 1.66 9.22 6.80
CA LEU A 88 0.46 8.58 7.34
C LEU A 88 -0.81 9.37 6.99
N LYS A 89 -0.79 10.68 7.20
CA LYS A 89 -1.91 11.57 6.87
C LYS A 89 -2.26 11.54 5.39
N THR A 90 -1.24 11.57 4.53
CA THR A 90 -1.42 11.62 3.08
C THR A 90 -1.94 10.29 2.53
N VAL A 91 -1.38 9.16 2.98
CA VAL A 91 -1.82 7.81 2.57
C VAL A 91 -3.27 7.56 3.01
N ASN A 92 -3.62 7.90 4.26
CA ASN A 92 -4.99 7.79 4.74
C ASN A 92 -5.96 8.63 3.90
N LYS A 93 -5.57 9.85 3.53
CA LYS A 93 -6.37 10.71 2.64
C LYS A 93 -6.61 10.04 1.29
N TRP A 94 -5.54 9.58 0.61
CA TRP A 94 -5.67 8.93 -0.70
C TRP A 94 -6.51 7.65 -0.64
N TYR A 95 -6.35 6.87 0.43
CA TYR A 95 -7.16 5.69 0.65
C TYR A 95 -8.65 6.05 0.81
N SER A 96 -8.97 7.07 1.61
CA SER A 96 -10.34 7.54 1.82
C SER A 96 -10.97 8.20 0.57
N GLU A 97 -10.14 8.67 -0.35
CA GLU A 97 -10.56 9.20 -1.67
C GLU A 97 -10.81 8.09 -2.70
N GLY A 98 -10.66 6.82 -2.33
CA GLY A 98 -10.91 5.67 -3.20
C GLY A 98 -9.73 5.32 -4.11
N HIS A 99 -8.53 5.84 -3.84
CA HIS A 99 -7.34 5.45 -4.59
C HIS A 99 -6.81 4.10 -4.12
N VAL A 100 -6.18 3.35 -5.02
CA VAL A 100 -5.51 2.09 -4.70
C VAL A 100 -4.13 2.38 -4.10
N ILE A 101 -3.86 1.81 -2.94
CA ILE A 101 -2.58 1.94 -2.23
C ILE A 101 -1.89 0.60 -2.21
N THR A 102 -0.71 0.52 -2.80
CA THR A 102 0.17 -0.65 -2.74
C THR A 102 1.54 -0.22 -2.23
N PHE A 103 1.98 -0.79 -1.13
CA PHE A 103 3.36 -0.63 -0.73
C PHE A 103 4.26 -1.53 -1.56
N PHE A 104 5.39 -0.97 -2.04
CA PHE A 104 6.34 -1.63 -2.93
C PHE A 104 7.75 -1.47 -2.36
N THR A 105 8.19 -2.44 -1.58
CA THR A 105 9.37 -2.33 -0.74
C THR A 105 10.48 -3.30 -1.13
N ALA A 106 11.73 -2.89 -0.93
CA ALA A 106 12.92 -3.74 -1.06
C ALA A 106 13.15 -4.65 0.16
N ARG A 107 12.26 -4.61 1.17
CA ARG A 107 12.26 -5.62 2.22
C ARG A 107 12.01 -6.99 1.60
N THR A 108 12.74 -7.99 2.09
CA THR A 108 12.60 -9.37 1.59
C THR A 108 11.32 -10.02 2.10
N GLU A 109 10.84 -11.04 1.38
CA GLU A 109 9.65 -11.79 1.75
C GLU A 109 9.72 -12.36 3.17
N GLU A 110 10.91 -12.71 3.66
CA GLU A 110 11.15 -13.15 5.04
C GLU A 110 10.71 -12.12 6.10
N ASN A 111 10.71 -10.84 5.73
CA ASN A 111 10.34 -9.72 6.58
C ASN A 111 8.88 -9.29 6.40
N ARG A 112 8.07 -10.05 5.65
CA ARG A 112 6.66 -9.72 5.40
C ARG A 112 5.88 -9.53 6.68
N GLN A 113 5.93 -10.50 7.59
CA GLN A 113 5.13 -10.47 8.82
C GLN A 113 5.43 -9.25 9.69
N VAL A 114 6.71 -8.92 9.87
CA VAL A 114 7.09 -7.73 10.66
C VAL A 114 6.67 -6.45 9.95
N THR A 115 6.71 -6.42 8.63
CA THR A 115 6.30 -5.27 7.83
C THR A 115 4.80 -5.03 7.91
N GLU A 116 3.98 -6.07 7.73
CA GLU A 116 2.51 -6.00 7.87
C GLU A 116 2.12 -5.55 9.28
N SER A 117 2.73 -6.16 10.31
CA SER A 117 2.47 -5.79 11.70
C SER A 117 2.83 -4.33 11.98
N TRP A 118 3.92 -3.83 11.40
CA TRP A 118 4.33 -2.44 11.56
C TRP A 118 3.37 -1.47 10.85
N LEU A 119 2.96 -1.77 9.62
CA LEU A 119 1.98 -0.98 8.86
C LEU A 119 0.65 -0.87 9.61
N ASP A 120 0.16 -2.00 10.14
CA ASP A 120 -1.07 -2.07 10.91
C ASP A 120 -0.96 -1.27 12.23
N MET A 121 0.13 -1.45 12.96
CA MET A 121 0.37 -0.74 14.22
C MET A 121 0.47 0.78 14.02
N CYS A 122 1.07 1.21 12.91
CA CYS A 122 1.19 2.63 12.57
C CYS A 122 -0.11 3.21 11.98
N GLY A 123 -1.05 2.36 11.54
CA GLY A 123 -2.34 2.77 10.98
C GLY A 123 -2.28 3.16 9.51
N PHE A 124 -1.35 2.60 8.74
CA PHE A 124 -1.31 2.77 7.29
C PHE A 124 -2.32 1.84 6.62
N PRO A 125 -3.37 2.36 5.98
CA PRO A 125 -4.26 1.54 5.17
C PRO A 125 -3.61 1.23 3.82
N TYR A 126 -3.80 0.02 3.33
CA TYR A 126 -3.29 -0.39 2.03
C TYR A 126 -4.13 -1.50 1.42
N HIS A 127 -3.97 -1.67 0.13
CA HIS A 127 -4.62 -2.69 -0.66
C HIS A 127 -3.65 -3.80 -1.06
N GLY A 128 -2.39 -3.51 -1.20
CA GLY A 128 -1.37 -4.46 -1.59
C GLY A 128 -0.03 -4.20 -0.89
N LEU A 129 0.74 -5.28 -0.73
CA LEU A 129 2.12 -5.22 -0.26
C LEU A 129 2.99 -6.10 -1.15
N LEU A 130 3.85 -5.48 -1.94
CA LEU A 130 4.84 -6.12 -2.79
C LEU A 130 6.21 -6.05 -2.12
N MET A 131 6.74 -7.21 -1.79
CA MET A 131 8.07 -7.38 -1.23
C MET A 131 9.10 -7.59 -2.34
N ASP A 132 10.38 -7.67 -1.98
CA ASP A 132 11.48 -7.99 -2.90
C ASP A 132 11.62 -7.03 -4.10
N LYS A 133 11.23 -5.76 -3.95
CA LYS A 133 11.56 -4.75 -4.95
C LYS A 133 13.07 -4.75 -5.22
N PRO A 134 13.54 -4.67 -6.47
CA PRO A 134 14.96 -4.60 -6.76
C PRO A 134 15.68 -3.55 -5.92
N ARG A 135 16.80 -3.94 -5.31
CA ARG A 135 17.61 -3.05 -4.44
C ARG A 135 18.50 -2.14 -5.28
N GLY A 136 18.87 -1.00 -4.70
CA GLY A 136 19.87 -0.10 -5.27
C GLY A 136 19.31 1.17 -5.93
N GLY A 137 18.00 1.30 -6.06
CA GLY A 137 17.42 2.49 -6.70
C GLY A 137 17.67 2.54 -8.21
N ASN A 138 17.66 3.76 -8.78
CA ASN A 138 17.87 4.02 -10.21
C ASN A 138 16.92 3.20 -11.12
N TYR A 139 15.62 3.24 -10.76
CA TYR A 139 14.59 2.49 -11.47
C TYR A 139 14.26 3.14 -12.82
N HIS A 140 14.23 2.31 -13.86
CA HIS A 140 13.68 2.65 -15.16
C HIS A 140 12.40 1.82 -15.34
N TRP A 141 11.25 2.49 -15.35
CA TRP A 141 9.95 1.83 -15.50
C TRP A 141 9.58 1.77 -16.98
N ILE A 142 9.29 0.57 -17.47
CA ILE A 142 8.84 0.34 -18.85
C ILE A 142 7.49 -0.33 -18.79
N ASP A 143 6.46 0.31 -19.34
CA ASP A 143 5.09 -0.15 -19.28
C ASP A 143 4.29 0.35 -20.49
N ASN A 144 3.28 -0.37 -20.90
CA ASN A 144 2.33 0.06 -21.92
C ASN A 144 1.20 0.95 -21.35
N HIS A 145 1.13 1.12 -20.04
CA HIS A 145 0.22 2.04 -19.36
C HIS A 145 0.91 3.37 -19.04
N ILE A 146 0.09 4.38 -18.72
CA ILE A 146 0.61 5.67 -18.30
C ILE A 146 1.32 5.52 -16.95
N VAL A 147 2.61 5.81 -16.92
CA VAL A 147 3.42 5.84 -15.70
C VAL A 147 3.61 7.30 -15.26
N ARG A 148 3.43 7.52 -13.97
CA ARG A 148 3.79 8.76 -13.29
C ARG A 148 4.76 8.44 -12.18
N ALA A 149 5.86 9.19 -12.10
CA ALA A 149 6.83 9.02 -11.03
C ALA A 149 6.95 10.32 -10.22
N THR A 150 7.06 10.15 -8.90
CA THR A 150 7.30 11.25 -7.97
C THR A 150 8.42 10.85 -7.04
N LYS A 151 9.49 11.65 -7.02
CA LYS A 151 10.59 11.42 -6.08
C LYS A 151 10.25 12.03 -4.74
N PHE A 152 10.35 11.23 -3.69
CA PHE A 152 10.23 11.70 -2.32
C PHE A 152 11.39 12.66 -1.98
N ASN A 153 11.07 13.77 -1.35
CA ASN A 153 12.05 14.79 -0.96
C ASN A 153 11.77 15.28 0.45
N THR A 154 12.14 14.49 1.46
CA THR A 154 12.09 14.79 2.89
C THR A 154 10.70 14.90 3.53
N ARG A 155 9.65 15.26 2.77
CA ARG A 155 8.27 15.33 3.25
C ARG A 155 7.31 14.77 2.24
N PHE A 156 6.32 14.03 2.70
CA PHE A 156 5.30 13.44 1.85
C PHE A 156 4.35 14.48 1.28
N THR A 157 4.12 15.58 2.01
CA THR A 157 3.33 16.72 1.54
C THR A 157 4.05 17.56 0.48
N ASP A 158 5.36 17.50 0.44
CA ASP A 158 6.22 18.22 -0.49
C ASP A 158 6.74 17.32 -1.61
N LEU A 159 5.92 16.38 -2.05
CA LEU A 159 6.26 15.49 -3.17
C LEU A 159 6.61 16.30 -4.41
N VAL A 160 7.87 16.27 -4.79
CA VAL A 160 8.38 17.02 -5.94
C VAL A 160 7.99 16.30 -7.21
N ARG A 161 7.15 16.91 -8.01
CA ARG A 161 6.92 16.52 -9.39
C ARG A 161 8.11 16.97 -10.22
N ARG A 162 9.12 16.13 -10.34
CA ARG A 162 10.24 16.39 -11.25
C ARG A 162 10.04 15.65 -12.54
N THR A 163 9.35 16.26 -13.47
CA THR A 163 9.31 15.79 -14.86
C THR A 163 10.68 15.82 -15.52
N ALA A 164 11.61 16.62 -15.02
CA ALA A 164 12.97 16.74 -15.56
C ALA A 164 13.89 15.53 -15.26
N GLU A 165 13.50 14.63 -14.35
CA GLU A 165 14.24 13.40 -14.05
C GLU A 165 13.62 12.16 -14.74
N ILE A 166 12.55 12.33 -15.50
CA ILE A 166 11.97 11.27 -16.32
C ILE A 166 12.59 11.43 -17.71
N GLU A 167 13.56 10.55 -18.02
CA GLU A 167 14.02 10.42 -19.39
C GLU A 167 12.93 9.67 -20.16
N VAL A 168 12.34 10.34 -21.13
CA VAL A 168 11.46 9.73 -22.11
C VAL A 168 12.34 9.33 -23.28
N PHE A 169 12.49 8.05 -23.50
CA PHE A 169 13.16 7.54 -24.70
C PHE A 169 12.10 7.45 -25.79
N ASP A 170 12.28 8.23 -26.83
CA ASP A 170 11.58 8.01 -28.08
C ASP A 170 12.31 6.86 -28.79
N ASP A 171 11.65 5.73 -28.96
CA ASP A 171 12.12 4.66 -29.82
C ASP A 171 12.00 5.13 -31.27
N ASP A 172 13.12 5.50 -31.89
CA ASP A 172 13.22 5.75 -33.32
C ASP A 172 13.09 4.48 -34.15
#